data_103553a23d84243c5bf716785448fc18
#
_entry.id   103553a23d84243c5bf716785448fc18
#
_cell.length_a   1.000
_cell.length_b   1.000
_cell.length_c   1.000
_cell.angle_alpha   90.00
_cell.angle_beta   90.00
_cell.angle_gamma   90.00
#
_symmetry.space_group_name_H-M   'P 1'
#
loop_
_entity.id
_entity.type
_entity.pdbx_description
1 polymer ?
#
loop_
_entity_poly.entity_id
_entity_poly.type
_entity_poly.pdbx_seq_one_letter_code
_entity_poly.pdbx_strand_id
1 'polypeptide(L)'
;MALNNLTLLVGGTCSATGGVSKTYTPDGQTVTNGLHVADATEADLRIRPHVQFRTQIPKFDANTGKYLGKEKRFFNLTRPKLEADGSISNNYIKIEVGYSPSSTAAEKAELYTSGAQLCFDTDTVDFRTAGSLA
;
A
#
# COMPACT_ATOMS: atom_id res chain seq x y z
N MET A 1 -5.51 -12.93 20.61
CA MET A 1 -6.68 -13.56 19.94
C MET A 1 -6.17 -14.43 18.81
N ALA A 2 -6.68 -15.64 18.72
CA ALA A 2 -6.30 -16.51 17.61
C ALA A 2 -6.91 -16.02 16.29
N LEU A 3 -6.14 -16.12 15.22
CA LEU A 3 -6.64 -15.83 13.86
C LEU A 3 -7.43 -17.04 13.34
N ASN A 4 -8.53 -17.35 14.01
CA ASN A 4 -9.40 -18.49 13.65
C ASN A 4 -10.45 -18.15 12.61
N ASN A 5 -10.90 -16.93 12.62
CA ASN A 5 -11.93 -16.43 11.72
C ASN A 5 -11.55 -15.04 11.21
N LEU A 6 -11.90 -14.77 9.97
CA LEU A 6 -11.72 -13.45 9.36
C LEU A 6 -13.04 -13.06 8.70
N THR A 7 -13.62 -11.95 9.13
CA THR A 7 -14.83 -11.41 8.55
C THR A 7 -14.53 -10.13 7.78
N LEU A 8 -14.83 -10.11 6.50
CA LEU A 8 -14.68 -8.93 5.65
C LEU A 8 -16.06 -8.46 5.17
N LEU A 9 -16.25 -7.16 5.14
CA LEU A 9 -17.45 -6.53 4.62
C LEU A 9 -17.26 -6.25 3.13
N VAL A 10 -17.69 -7.17 2.29
CA VAL A 10 -17.58 -7.04 0.84
C VAL A 10 -18.48 -5.91 0.36
N GLY A 11 -17.92 -5.00 -0.43
CA GLY A 11 -18.63 -3.80 -0.86
C GLY A 11 -18.70 -2.69 0.18
N GLY A 12 -18.09 -2.89 1.35
CA GLY A 12 -18.01 -1.87 2.39
C GLY A 12 -17.07 -0.73 2.04
N THR A 13 -17.07 0.33 2.85
CA THR A 13 -16.18 1.48 2.69
C THR A 13 -15.11 1.49 3.76
N CYS A 14 -13.91 1.96 3.40
CA CYS A 14 -12.82 2.18 4.34
C CYS A 14 -12.44 3.65 4.32
N SER A 15 -12.53 4.32 5.47
CA SER A 15 -12.10 5.70 5.62
C SER A 15 -11.42 5.89 6.98
N ALA A 16 -10.38 6.72 6.99
CA ALA A 16 -9.70 7.07 8.22
C ALA A 16 -10.40 8.25 8.89
N THR A 17 -10.51 8.19 10.23
CA THR A 17 -11.06 9.27 11.06
C THR A 17 -10.11 9.60 12.19
N GLY A 18 -10.05 10.87 12.59
CA GLY A 18 -9.16 11.33 13.64
C GLY A 18 -7.72 11.53 13.15
N GLY A 19 -6.81 11.68 14.11
CA GLY A 19 -5.40 11.90 13.81
C GLY A 19 -5.09 13.33 13.34
N VAL A 20 -3.89 13.51 12.83
CA VAL A 20 -3.39 14.79 12.28
C VAL A 20 -3.16 14.64 10.78
N SER A 21 -3.69 15.60 10.03
CA SER A 21 -3.50 15.62 8.57
C SER A 21 -2.03 15.91 8.23
N LYS A 22 -1.46 15.07 7.37
CA LYS A 22 -0.11 15.25 6.79
C LYS A 22 -0.23 15.20 5.28
N THR A 23 0.32 16.20 4.61
CA THR A 23 0.27 16.28 3.16
C THR A 23 1.61 15.83 2.59
N TYR A 24 1.58 14.84 1.71
CA TYR A 24 2.73 14.35 0.99
C TYR A 24 2.77 14.99 -0.39
N THR A 25 3.89 15.59 -0.73
CA THR A 25 4.06 16.31 -2.00
C THR A 25 5.22 15.71 -2.80
N PRO A 26 5.19 15.83 -4.15
CA PRO A 26 6.32 15.39 -4.97
C PRO A 26 7.62 16.07 -4.53
N ASP A 27 8.69 15.28 -4.40
CA ASP A 27 9.99 15.74 -3.92
C ASP A 27 11.05 15.79 -5.03
N GLY A 28 10.66 15.62 -6.28
CA GLY A 28 11.55 15.64 -7.43
C GLY A 28 12.27 14.32 -7.72
N GLN A 29 12.09 13.28 -6.91
CA GLN A 29 12.64 11.98 -7.22
C GLN A 29 11.88 11.33 -8.38
N THR A 30 12.66 10.76 -9.32
CA THR A 30 12.10 10.12 -10.51
C THR A 30 11.82 8.64 -10.24
N VAL A 31 10.60 8.21 -10.56
CA VAL A 31 10.19 6.81 -10.50
C VAL A 31 9.65 6.42 -11.87
N THR A 32 10.18 5.35 -12.45
CA THR A 32 9.69 4.83 -13.74
C THR A 32 8.23 4.39 -13.59
N ASN A 33 7.34 4.98 -14.42
CA ASN A 33 5.90 4.73 -14.39
C ASN A 33 5.27 4.98 -13.01
N GLY A 34 5.73 6.00 -12.32
CA GLY A 34 5.25 6.26 -10.97
C GLY A 34 5.49 7.67 -10.47
N LEU A 35 5.27 7.84 -9.19
CA LEU A 35 5.38 9.10 -8.48
C LEU A 35 5.99 8.85 -7.10
N HIS A 36 6.89 9.74 -6.69
CA HIS A 36 7.46 9.75 -5.35
C HIS A 36 7.00 11.01 -4.61
N VAL A 37 6.39 10.84 -3.45
CA VAL A 37 5.92 11.94 -2.61
C VAL A 37 6.48 11.79 -1.20
N ALA A 38 6.73 12.90 -0.53
CA ALA A 38 7.27 12.92 0.82
C ALA A 38 6.55 13.93 1.69
N ASP A 39 6.59 13.71 3.01
CA ASP A 39 6.07 14.66 3.99
C ASP A 39 7.06 15.82 4.13
N ALA A 40 6.77 16.93 3.47
CA ALA A 40 7.62 18.11 3.49
C ALA A 40 7.60 18.85 4.84
N THR A 41 6.69 18.52 5.74
CA THR A 41 6.64 19.14 7.08
C THR A 41 7.71 18.59 8.02
N GLU A 42 8.29 17.42 7.72
CA GLU A 42 9.44 16.91 8.44
C GLU A 42 10.72 17.62 7.98
N ALA A 43 11.33 18.36 8.89
CA ALA A 43 12.52 19.17 8.59
C ALA A 43 13.77 18.32 8.36
N ASP A 44 13.89 17.18 9.07
CA ASP A 44 15.03 16.29 8.91
C ASP A 44 14.83 15.37 7.70
N LEU A 45 15.62 15.63 6.65
CA LEU A 45 15.55 14.88 5.40
C LEU A 45 15.82 13.38 5.57
N ARG A 46 16.57 12.99 6.61
CA ARG A 46 16.94 11.60 6.87
C ARG A 46 15.77 10.75 7.33
N ILE A 47 14.81 11.36 8.03
CA ILE A 47 13.67 10.66 8.63
C ILE A 47 12.34 11.08 8.01
N ARG A 48 12.37 11.72 6.87
CA ARG A 48 11.17 12.18 6.17
C ARG A 48 10.36 11.00 5.64
N PRO A 49 9.11 10.79 6.11
CA PRO A 49 8.26 9.75 5.55
C PRO A 49 7.99 9.98 4.07
N HIS A 50 7.96 8.92 3.29
CA HIS A 50 7.70 9.03 1.86
C HIS A 50 6.89 7.85 1.33
N VAL A 51 6.22 8.09 0.22
CA VAL A 51 5.41 7.08 -0.47
C VAL A 51 5.81 7.06 -1.94
N GLN A 52 6.04 5.85 -2.44
CA GLN A 52 6.29 5.62 -3.85
C GLN A 52 5.09 4.91 -4.45
N PHE A 53 4.59 5.46 -5.54
CA PHE A 53 3.55 4.85 -6.36
C PHE A 53 4.17 4.37 -7.66
N ARG A 54 3.79 3.18 -8.09
CA ARG A 54 4.22 2.65 -9.38
C ARG A 54 3.11 1.84 -10.01
N THR A 55 3.01 1.91 -11.33
CA THR A 55 2.05 1.13 -12.11
C THR A 55 2.78 0.25 -13.11
N GLN A 56 2.24 -0.94 -13.34
CA GLN A 56 2.71 -1.86 -14.37
C GLN A 56 1.52 -2.23 -15.25
N ILE A 57 1.66 -1.99 -16.55
CA ILE A 57 0.62 -2.29 -17.53
C ILE A 57 0.91 -3.67 -18.12
N PRO A 58 -0.11 -4.54 -18.30
CA PRO A 58 0.10 -5.84 -18.93
C PRO A 58 0.54 -5.68 -20.38
N LYS A 59 1.41 -6.57 -20.82
CA LYS A 59 1.87 -6.60 -22.21
C LYS A 59 0.76 -7.14 -23.11
N PHE A 60 0.49 -6.46 -24.20
CA PHE A 60 -0.45 -6.92 -25.21
C PHE A 60 0.25 -7.86 -26.22
N ASP A 61 -0.34 -9.03 -26.44
CA ASP A 61 0.14 -9.97 -27.46
C ASP A 61 -0.71 -9.81 -28.74
N ALA A 62 -0.12 -9.20 -29.76
CA ALA A 62 -0.80 -8.95 -31.03
C ALA A 62 -1.14 -10.26 -31.78
N ASN A 63 -0.41 -11.36 -31.53
CA ASN A 63 -0.65 -12.64 -32.21
C ASN A 63 -1.91 -13.33 -31.70
N THR A 64 -2.20 -13.21 -30.41
CA THR A 64 -3.37 -13.84 -29.78
C THR A 64 -4.50 -12.82 -29.52
N GLY A 65 -4.23 -11.52 -29.60
CA GLY A 65 -5.18 -10.46 -29.26
C GLY A 65 -5.46 -10.38 -27.76
N LYS A 66 -4.60 -10.93 -26.91
CA LYS A 66 -4.79 -11.00 -25.46
C LYS A 66 -3.68 -10.28 -24.72
N TYR A 67 -4.02 -9.81 -23.51
CA TYR A 67 -3.02 -9.29 -22.58
C TYR A 67 -2.32 -10.43 -21.85
N LEU A 68 -1.00 -10.33 -21.72
CA LEU A 68 -0.17 -11.25 -20.97
C LEU A 68 0.13 -10.66 -19.59
N GLY A 69 -0.21 -11.42 -18.54
CA GLY A 69 0.02 -11.00 -17.17
C GLY A 69 -1.09 -10.14 -16.60
N LYS A 70 -0.78 -9.48 -15.51
CA LYS A 70 -1.72 -8.66 -14.75
C LYS A 70 -1.36 -7.18 -14.79
N GLU A 71 -2.37 -6.33 -14.72
CA GLU A 71 -2.21 -4.93 -14.40
C GLU A 71 -1.88 -4.82 -12.91
N LYS A 72 -0.79 -4.14 -12.55
CA LYS A 72 -0.35 -4.04 -11.16
C LYS A 72 -0.24 -2.60 -10.70
N ARG A 73 -0.55 -2.39 -9.43
CA ARG A 73 -0.35 -1.13 -8.70
C ARG A 73 0.49 -1.42 -7.48
N PHE A 74 1.50 -0.60 -7.28
CA PHE A 74 2.41 -0.73 -6.13
C PHE A 74 2.33 0.53 -5.28
N PHE A 75 2.14 0.33 -3.99
CA PHE A 75 2.21 1.38 -2.97
C PHE A 75 3.31 1.00 -2.00
N ASN A 76 4.26 1.88 -1.79
CA ASN A 76 5.37 1.62 -0.90
C ASN A 76 5.52 2.81 0.05
N LEU A 77 5.01 2.66 1.27
CA LEU A 77 5.15 3.66 2.34
C LEU A 77 6.37 3.31 3.17
N THR A 78 7.29 4.26 3.28
CA THR A 78 8.47 4.13 4.14
C THR A 78 8.44 5.19 5.23
N ARG A 79 8.66 4.76 6.47
CA ARG A 79 8.85 5.64 7.62
C ARG A 79 10.24 5.39 8.21
N PRO A 80 11.24 6.20 7.85
CA PRO A 80 12.56 6.10 8.43
C PRO A 80 12.50 6.39 9.94
N LYS A 81 13.33 5.69 10.70
CA LYS A 81 13.50 5.89 12.14
C LYS A 81 14.95 6.18 12.44
N LEU A 82 15.20 7.26 13.17
CA LEU A 82 16.52 7.57 13.69
C LEU A 82 16.79 6.72 14.94
N GLU A 83 17.78 5.87 14.86
CA GLU A 83 18.19 5.03 15.98
C GLU A 83 19.06 5.81 16.98
N ALA A 84 19.22 5.28 18.20
CA ALA A 84 19.99 5.92 19.26
C ALA A 84 21.48 6.11 18.92
N ASP A 85 22.03 5.26 18.05
CA ASP A 85 23.41 5.33 17.59
C ASP A 85 23.63 6.28 16.39
N GLY A 86 22.57 6.97 15.95
CA GLY A 86 22.59 7.87 14.79
C GLY A 86 22.36 7.21 13.45
N SER A 87 22.21 5.89 13.39
CA SER A 87 21.84 5.18 12.17
C SER A 87 20.36 5.33 11.82
N ILE A 88 20.01 5.04 10.58
CA ILE A 88 18.63 5.11 10.10
C ILE A 88 18.13 3.70 9.79
N SER A 89 17.01 3.34 10.41
CA SER A 89 16.24 2.14 10.08
C SER A 89 14.99 2.52 9.31
N ASN A 90 14.58 1.71 8.36
CA ASN A 90 13.39 1.97 7.57
C ASN A 90 12.28 0.99 7.93
N ASN A 91 11.21 1.51 8.52
CA ASN A 91 9.96 0.79 8.64
C ASN A 91 9.14 1.02 7.37
N TYR A 92 8.54 0.00 6.82
CA TYR A 92 7.84 0.14 5.55
C TYR A 92 6.63 -0.80 5.45
N ILE A 93 5.68 -0.38 4.60
CA ILE A 93 4.58 -1.22 4.13
C ILE A 93 4.63 -1.21 2.61
N LYS A 94 4.65 -2.40 2.02
CA LYS A 94 4.54 -2.59 0.56
C LYS A 94 3.21 -3.24 0.25
N ILE A 95 2.46 -2.62 -0.65
CA ILE A 95 1.19 -3.15 -1.13
C ILE A 95 1.31 -3.34 -2.63
N GLU A 96 1.09 -4.57 -3.09
CA GLU A 96 0.98 -4.90 -4.50
C GLU A 96 -0.45 -5.36 -4.77
N VAL A 97 -1.11 -4.70 -5.71
CA VAL A 97 -2.44 -5.07 -6.16
C VAL A 97 -2.34 -5.51 -7.60
N GLY A 98 -2.79 -6.72 -7.89
CA GLY A 98 -2.81 -7.27 -9.25
C GLY A 98 -4.23 -7.49 -9.74
N TYR A 99 -4.52 -7.03 -10.97
CA TYR A 99 -5.80 -7.19 -11.61
C TYR A 99 -5.67 -8.01 -12.88
N SER A 100 -6.67 -8.87 -13.13
CA SER A 100 -6.87 -9.38 -14.49
C SER A 100 -7.20 -8.22 -15.42
N PRO A 101 -6.68 -8.18 -16.66
CA PRO A 101 -7.03 -7.12 -17.62
C PRO A 101 -8.52 -6.99 -17.90
N SER A 102 -9.30 -8.04 -17.64
CA SER A 102 -10.76 -8.05 -17.81
C SER A 102 -11.55 -7.62 -16.59
N SER A 103 -10.88 -7.26 -15.48
CA SER A 103 -11.57 -6.87 -14.25
C SER A 103 -12.35 -5.57 -14.41
N THR A 104 -13.59 -5.57 -13.92
CA THR A 104 -14.44 -4.38 -13.91
C THR A 104 -14.00 -3.39 -12.83
N ALA A 105 -14.47 -2.14 -12.92
CA ALA A 105 -14.22 -1.14 -11.90
C ALA A 105 -14.76 -1.56 -10.53
N ALA A 106 -15.92 -2.23 -10.49
CA ALA A 106 -16.53 -2.75 -9.27
C ALA A 106 -15.65 -3.83 -8.62
N GLU A 107 -15.14 -4.77 -9.41
CA GLU A 107 -14.24 -5.83 -8.93
C GLU A 107 -12.95 -5.26 -8.35
N LYS A 108 -12.37 -4.25 -8.99
CA LYS A 108 -11.17 -3.55 -8.50
C LYS A 108 -11.46 -2.85 -7.17
N ALA A 109 -12.58 -2.14 -7.06
CA ALA A 109 -12.97 -1.44 -5.85
C ALA A 109 -13.19 -2.41 -4.68
N GLU A 110 -13.86 -3.53 -4.89
CA GLU A 110 -14.06 -4.57 -3.87
C GLU A 110 -12.73 -5.14 -3.38
N LEU A 111 -11.79 -5.39 -4.28
CA LEU A 111 -10.47 -5.89 -3.91
C LEU A 111 -9.71 -4.90 -3.02
N TYR A 112 -9.74 -3.61 -3.36
CA TYR A 112 -9.09 -2.58 -2.55
C TYR A 112 -9.71 -2.45 -1.16
N THR A 113 -11.03 -2.43 -1.06
CA THR A 113 -11.69 -2.32 0.25
C THR A 113 -11.46 -3.55 1.11
N SER A 114 -11.45 -4.74 0.52
CA SER A 114 -11.14 -5.98 1.23
C SER A 114 -9.68 -5.97 1.74
N GLY A 115 -8.74 -5.54 0.90
CA GLY A 115 -7.33 -5.42 1.29
C GLY A 115 -7.12 -4.38 2.39
N ALA A 116 -7.81 -3.25 2.32
CA ALA A 116 -7.74 -2.23 3.36
C ALA A 116 -8.29 -2.75 4.70
N GLN A 117 -9.37 -3.51 4.68
CA GLN A 117 -9.93 -4.13 5.88
C GLN A 117 -8.92 -5.06 6.56
N LEU A 118 -8.13 -5.81 5.82
CA LEU A 118 -7.09 -6.66 6.40
C LEU A 118 -6.11 -5.88 7.27
N CYS A 119 -5.87 -4.61 6.96
CA CYS A 119 -4.99 -3.75 7.73
C CYS A 119 -5.65 -3.13 8.97
N PHE A 120 -6.99 -3.11 9.06
CA PHE A 120 -7.74 -2.46 10.14
C PHE A 120 -8.61 -3.40 10.94
N ASP A 121 -8.85 -4.60 10.44
CA ASP A 121 -9.76 -5.55 11.06
C ASP A 121 -9.27 -5.97 12.44
N THR A 122 -10.20 -6.09 13.39
CA THR A 122 -9.89 -6.55 14.74
C THR A 122 -9.43 -8.00 14.76
N ASP A 123 -9.89 -8.81 13.80
CA ASP A 123 -9.47 -10.22 13.69
C ASP A 123 -7.98 -10.37 13.38
N THR A 124 -7.36 -9.37 12.77
CA THR A 124 -5.95 -9.40 12.38
C THR A 124 -5.04 -8.63 13.34
N VAL A 125 -5.57 -8.04 14.42
CA VAL A 125 -4.80 -7.13 15.29
C VAL A 125 -3.59 -7.82 15.92
N ASP A 126 -3.73 -9.01 16.43
CA ASP A 126 -2.62 -9.72 17.10
C ASP A 126 -1.55 -10.14 16.09
N PHE A 127 -1.96 -10.53 14.88
CA PHE A 127 -1.01 -10.80 13.81
C PHE A 127 -0.23 -9.55 13.41
N ARG A 128 -0.93 -8.41 13.21
CA ARG A 128 -0.28 -7.16 12.80
C ARG A 128 0.68 -6.60 13.84
N THR A 129 0.36 -6.74 15.12
CA THR A 129 1.15 -6.13 16.20
C THR A 129 2.22 -7.05 16.75
N ALA A 130 1.97 -8.35 16.82
CA ALA A 130 2.87 -9.31 17.46
C ALA A 130 3.22 -10.52 16.59
N GLY A 131 2.71 -10.58 15.35
CA GLY A 131 2.93 -11.70 14.44
C GLY A 131 2.27 -13.00 14.90
N SER A 132 1.33 -12.93 15.83
CA SER A 132 0.67 -14.12 16.41
C SER A 132 -0.41 -14.64 15.47
N LEU A 133 -0.37 -15.94 15.21
CA LEU A 133 -1.40 -16.69 14.49
C LEU A 133 -2.31 -17.50 15.43
N ALA A 134 -2.00 -17.50 16.68
CA ALA A 134 -2.71 -18.30 17.69
C ALA A 134 -3.59 -17.45 18.60
#